data_004979e09f6b3a0d7616c25b0ae75a01
#
_entry.id   004979e09f6b3a0d7616c25b0ae75a01
#
_cell.length_a   1.000
_cell.length_b   1.000
_cell.length_c   1.000
_cell.angle_alpha   90.00
_cell.angle_beta   90.00
_cell.angle_gamma   90.00
#
_symmetry.space_group_name_H-M   'P 1'
#
loop_
_entity.id
_entity.type
_entity.pdbx_description
1 polymer ?
#
loop_
_entity_poly.entity_id
_entity_poly.type
_entity_poly.pdbx_seq_one_letter_code
_entity_poly.pdbx_strand_id
1 'polypeptide(L)'
;MCIRDSEYTVSFLAYIMWDPVHMYNAVTNDWKDVEHQITFDVRQPKTHEYTLKRLRKFIEDHPYVNVLRFTTFFHQFTLVFDELAREKYVDWYGYSASVSPYILKQFEEEVGYPFRAEYIIDQGYYNNQYRVPSKEFQDFQAFQRREVAKIVKEMTEITHECGKKAMMFLGDHWIGTEPFMEEFKTLGIDAVVGSVGNGSTLRLISDIEGVKYTEGRLLPYFFPDVFNENGDPVKEAKYNWVTARRAILRKPIDRIGYGGYLKLALQFPEFLDYVEQVCNEFRTLYANVKGTTPYCVKKVAVLNCWGKMRAWGCHMVHHALYQKQNYSYAGIIESLSGAPFDVVFINFQDILDNPAILDDIDVIINVGDADTAHTGGEWWENPKIIEAIRGFVYNGGGIIGVGEPSGHQYQGHFFQLANVFGVEEETGFTLGYDKYNWDEHEHFILEDSEEVDFGEGKKNIYALPSATILVQKEKEVQMAVNEFGKGRAVYISGLPYSFENSRVLYRAVLWSTHSEDELNRWFSTNYNVDVHAYPKNNKYCVVNNTDEPQQTTIYRGDGSSFELALEPNQIIWYEIA
;
A
#
# COMPACT_ATOMS: atom_id res chain seq x y z
N MET A 1 -21.83 8.37 36.04
CA MET A 1 -22.42 7.78 34.81
C MET A 1 -22.13 8.77 33.70
N CYS A 2 -21.04 8.54 32.96
CA CYS A 2 -20.72 9.38 31.81
C CYS A 2 -21.63 8.95 30.67
N ILE A 3 -22.48 9.86 30.22
CA ILE A 3 -23.22 9.71 28.98
C ILE A 3 -22.17 9.95 27.89
N ARG A 4 -21.73 8.92 27.19
CA ARG A 4 -20.98 9.11 25.95
C ARG A 4 -21.94 9.70 24.93
N ASP A 5 -21.56 10.83 24.35
CA ASP A 5 -22.22 11.30 23.15
C ASP A 5 -22.02 10.25 22.08
N SER A 6 -23.10 9.73 21.55
CA SER A 6 -23.04 8.72 20.49
C SER A 6 -23.32 9.41 19.17
N GLU A 7 -22.40 9.31 18.25
CA GLU A 7 -22.62 9.70 16.86
C GLU A 7 -23.26 8.53 16.10
N TYR A 8 -24.28 8.83 15.31
CA TYR A 8 -24.95 7.85 14.48
C TYR A 8 -24.87 8.28 13.02
N THR A 9 -24.42 7.37 12.17
CA THR A 9 -24.51 7.54 10.73
C THR A 9 -25.70 6.75 10.20
N VAL A 10 -26.56 7.40 9.45
CA VAL A 10 -27.67 6.74 8.74
C VAL A 10 -27.27 6.53 7.29
N SER A 11 -27.14 5.28 6.90
CA SER A 11 -26.79 4.89 5.53
C SER A 11 -27.97 4.22 4.87
N PHE A 12 -28.11 4.42 3.58
CA PHE A 12 -29.14 3.78 2.77
C PHE A 12 -28.62 3.48 1.37
N LEU A 13 -29.10 2.37 0.80
CA LEU A 13 -28.83 2.02 -0.59
C LEU A 13 -29.84 2.74 -1.48
N ALA A 14 -29.35 3.60 -2.37
CA ALA A 14 -30.18 4.28 -3.35
C ALA A 14 -29.92 3.70 -4.74
N TYR A 15 -31.00 3.33 -5.43
CA TYR A 15 -30.94 2.98 -6.84
C TYR A 15 -31.14 4.26 -7.65
N ILE A 16 -30.07 4.76 -8.24
CA ILE A 16 -30.10 5.97 -9.07
C ILE A 16 -29.57 5.67 -10.47
N MET A 17 -30.13 6.36 -11.45
CA MET A 17 -29.49 6.49 -12.75
C MET A 17 -28.50 7.65 -12.66
N TRP A 18 -27.25 7.35 -12.96
CA TRP A 18 -26.16 8.29 -12.84
C TRP A 18 -25.42 8.42 -14.16
N ASP A 19 -25.15 9.65 -14.58
CA ASP A 19 -24.34 9.95 -15.76
C ASP A 19 -22.99 10.54 -15.32
N PRO A 20 -21.97 9.70 -15.09
CA PRO A 20 -20.65 10.17 -14.68
C PRO A 20 -19.96 11.02 -15.74
N VAL A 21 -20.23 10.77 -17.01
CA VAL A 21 -19.67 11.56 -18.13
C VAL A 21 -20.19 12.98 -18.09
N HIS A 22 -21.48 13.14 -17.87
CA HIS A 22 -22.07 14.47 -17.77
C HIS A 22 -21.53 15.24 -16.59
N MET A 23 -21.50 14.64 -15.40
CA MET A 23 -21.01 15.33 -14.21
C MET A 23 -19.53 15.71 -14.34
N TYR A 24 -18.69 14.77 -14.73
CA TYR A 24 -17.27 15.03 -14.86
C TYR A 24 -16.98 16.10 -15.93
N ASN A 25 -17.58 15.97 -17.09
CA ASN A 25 -17.30 16.87 -18.19
C ASN A 25 -18.06 18.21 -18.06
N ALA A 26 -19.32 18.19 -17.63
CA ALA A 26 -20.10 19.44 -17.52
C ALA A 26 -19.74 20.26 -16.28
N VAL A 27 -19.48 19.63 -15.13
CA VAL A 27 -19.18 20.32 -13.88
C VAL A 27 -17.68 20.62 -13.76
N THR A 28 -16.82 19.65 -14.06
CA THR A 28 -15.38 19.79 -13.88
C THR A 28 -14.69 20.46 -15.06
N ASN A 29 -15.12 20.15 -16.30
CA ASN A 29 -14.50 20.65 -17.53
C ASN A 29 -15.34 21.69 -18.29
N ASP A 30 -16.50 22.07 -17.77
CA ASP A 30 -17.46 23.00 -18.42
C ASP A 30 -17.88 22.58 -19.84
N TRP A 31 -17.89 21.29 -20.13
CA TRP A 31 -18.34 20.75 -21.41
C TRP A 31 -19.84 20.54 -21.38
N LYS A 32 -20.58 21.48 -21.99
CA LYS A 32 -22.06 21.53 -21.92
C LYS A 32 -22.76 20.68 -22.96
N ASP A 33 -22.09 20.35 -24.06
CA ASP A 33 -22.67 19.67 -25.22
C ASP A 33 -22.16 18.23 -25.34
N VAL A 34 -22.10 17.49 -24.22
CA VAL A 34 -21.67 16.09 -24.21
C VAL A 34 -22.89 15.18 -24.24
N GLU A 35 -22.83 14.13 -25.05
CA GLU A 35 -23.86 13.10 -25.07
C GLU A 35 -23.96 12.43 -23.70
N HIS A 36 -25.16 12.38 -23.14
CA HIS A 36 -25.43 11.67 -21.90
C HIS A 36 -25.40 10.16 -22.12
N GLN A 37 -24.57 9.47 -21.37
CA GLN A 37 -24.49 8.02 -21.40
C GLN A 37 -25.08 7.43 -20.13
N ILE A 38 -26.22 6.76 -20.26
CA ILE A 38 -26.86 6.07 -19.15
C ILE A 38 -26.02 4.84 -18.81
N THR A 39 -25.64 4.73 -17.56
CA THR A 39 -24.91 3.60 -17.02
C THR A 39 -25.77 2.34 -16.96
N PHE A 40 -25.17 1.22 -17.26
CA PHE A 40 -25.82 -0.09 -17.24
C PHE A 40 -24.86 -1.15 -16.66
N ASP A 41 -25.45 -2.16 -16.03
CA ASP A 41 -24.68 -3.29 -15.54
C ASP A 41 -24.39 -4.27 -16.68
N VAL A 42 -23.11 -4.37 -17.06
CA VAL A 42 -22.65 -5.27 -18.14
C VAL A 42 -22.81 -6.75 -17.80
N ARG A 43 -23.13 -7.10 -16.55
CA ARG A 43 -23.40 -8.47 -16.13
C ARG A 43 -24.81 -8.95 -16.49
N GLN A 44 -25.71 -8.04 -16.79
CA GLN A 44 -27.02 -8.36 -17.35
C GLN A 44 -26.87 -9.07 -18.70
N PRO A 45 -27.51 -10.21 -18.95
CA PRO A 45 -27.30 -11.02 -20.16
C PRO A 45 -27.37 -10.25 -21.48
N LYS A 46 -28.37 -9.38 -21.64
CA LYS A 46 -28.52 -8.58 -22.87
C LYS A 46 -27.43 -7.51 -23.02
N THR A 47 -27.07 -6.83 -21.93
CA THR A 47 -26.03 -5.81 -21.95
C THR A 47 -24.65 -6.45 -22.05
N HIS A 48 -24.47 -7.62 -21.49
CA HIS A 48 -23.27 -8.44 -21.64
C HIS A 48 -23.01 -8.76 -23.11
N GLU A 49 -23.98 -9.40 -23.77
CA GLU A 49 -23.91 -9.73 -25.22
C GLU A 49 -23.66 -8.48 -26.07
N TYR A 50 -24.39 -7.40 -25.79
CA TYR A 50 -24.19 -6.13 -26.46
C TYR A 50 -22.79 -5.56 -26.29
N THR A 51 -22.25 -5.60 -25.08
CA THR A 51 -20.92 -5.08 -24.76
C THR A 51 -19.83 -5.85 -25.53
N LEU A 52 -19.87 -7.18 -25.51
CA LEU A 52 -18.91 -8.02 -26.23
C LEU A 52 -19.00 -7.80 -27.74
N LYS A 53 -20.23 -7.71 -28.30
CA LYS A 53 -20.43 -7.41 -29.71
C LYS A 53 -19.93 -6.02 -30.10
N ARG A 54 -20.16 -5.02 -29.24
CA ARG A 54 -19.65 -3.65 -29.45
C ARG A 54 -18.14 -3.58 -29.40
N LEU A 55 -17.50 -4.32 -28.46
CA LEU A 55 -16.04 -4.42 -28.39
C LEU A 55 -15.46 -4.97 -29.70
N ARG A 56 -16.01 -6.08 -30.21
CA ARG A 56 -15.57 -6.68 -31.47
C ARG A 56 -15.70 -5.69 -32.63
N LYS A 57 -16.88 -5.07 -32.76
CA LYS A 57 -17.09 -4.04 -33.78
C LYS A 57 -16.12 -2.86 -33.65
N PHE A 58 -15.87 -2.37 -32.44
CA PHE A 58 -14.89 -1.29 -32.23
C PHE A 58 -13.52 -1.68 -32.75
N ILE A 59 -13.07 -2.89 -32.48
CA ILE A 59 -11.75 -3.36 -32.93
C ILE A 59 -11.70 -3.45 -34.47
N GLU A 60 -12.78 -3.96 -35.11
CA GLU A 60 -12.91 -4.04 -36.55
C GLU A 60 -12.91 -2.65 -37.22
N ASP A 61 -13.60 -1.69 -36.62
CA ASP A 61 -13.67 -0.30 -37.12
C ASP A 61 -12.34 0.47 -36.94
N HIS A 62 -11.44 -0.02 -36.06
CA HIS A 62 -10.16 0.63 -35.74
C HIS A 62 -8.94 -0.31 -35.95
N PRO A 63 -8.72 -0.77 -37.17
CA PRO A 63 -7.68 -1.76 -37.47
C PRO A 63 -6.25 -1.28 -37.14
N TYR A 64 -6.04 0.02 -37.10
CA TYR A 64 -4.75 0.65 -36.77
C TYR A 64 -4.39 0.59 -35.28
N VAL A 65 -5.35 0.28 -34.40
CA VAL A 65 -5.11 0.13 -32.97
C VAL A 65 -4.42 -1.22 -32.72
N ASN A 66 -3.31 -1.22 -31.99
CA ASN A 66 -2.57 -2.44 -31.64
C ASN A 66 -2.83 -2.90 -30.21
N VAL A 67 -3.14 -1.97 -29.30
CA VAL A 67 -3.39 -2.24 -27.88
C VAL A 67 -4.69 -1.59 -27.46
N LEU A 68 -5.60 -2.37 -26.90
CA LEU A 68 -6.79 -1.84 -26.23
C LEU A 68 -6.47 -1.67 -24.75
N ARG A 69 -6.62 -0.44 -24.29
CA ARG A 69 -6.50 -0.13 -22.88
C ARG A 69 -7.88 0.02 -22.27
N PHE A 70 -8.22 -0.91 -21.38
CA PHE A 70 -9.43 -0.83 -20.58
C PHE A 70 -9.12 0.04 -19.36
N THR A 71 -9.82 1.16 -19.24
CA THR A 71 -9.69 2.03 -18.07
C THR A 71 -10.46 1.43 -16.90
N THR A 72 -11.63 0.87 -17.20
CA THR A 72 -12.46 0.13 -16.26
C THR A 72 -13.19 -0.94 -17.05
N PHE A 73 -13.59 -2.02 -16.40
CA PHE A 73 -14.37 -3.04 -17.08
C PHE A 73 -15.87 -2.82 -16.93
N PHE A 74 -16.36 -2.43 -15.78
CA PHE A 74 -17.78 -2.11 -15.59
C PHE A 74 -18.06 -1.44 -14.24
N HIS A 75 -17.28 -0.53 -13.81
CA HIS A 75 -17.59 0.22 -12.61
C HIS A 75 -17.84 1.68 -12.91
N GLN A 76 -18.45 2.32 -11.98
CA GLN A 76 -18.70 3.73 -12.00
C GLN A 76 -18.11 4.35 -10.75
N PHE A 77 -17.56 5.51 -10.90
CA PHE A 77 -17.14 6.30 -9.77
C PHE A 77 -18.10 7.45 -9.56
N THR A 78 -18.35 7.75 -8.31
CA THR A 78 -19.10 8.92 -7.90
C THR A 78 -18.12 9.96 -7.36
N LEU A 79 -18.10 11.13 -7.98
CA LEU A 79 -17.42 12.29 -7.43
C LEU A 79 -18.46 13.08 -6.64
N VAL A 80 -18.26 13.20 -5.35
CA VAL A 80 -19.06 14.07 -4.49
C VAL A 80 -18.19 15.26 -4.10
N PHE A 81 -18.69 16.46 -4.33
CA PHE A 81 -18.03 17.69 -3.92
C PHE A 81 -18.78 18.29 -2.73
N ASP A 82 -18.07 18.95 -1.85
CA ASP A 82 -18.73 19.78 -0.84
C ASP A 82 -19.43 20.98 -1.51
N GLU A 83 -20.22 21.71 -0.75
CA GLU A 83 -20.99 22.89 -1.22
C GLU A 83 -20.13 23.96 -1.89
N LEU A 84 -18.82 23.96 -1.61
CA LEU A 84 -17.85 24.89 -2.17
C LEU A 84 -16.98 24.24 -3.24
N ALA A 85 -17.29 23.04 -3.67
CA ALA A 85 -16.52 22.23 -4.63
C ALA A 85 -15.03 22.05 -4.25
N ARG A 86 -14.71 22.09 -2.95
CA ARG A 86 -13.35 22.03 -2.44
C ARG A 86 -12.91 20.64 -2.03
N GLU A 87 -13.83 19.81 -1.57
CA GLU A 87 -13.55 18.44 -1.16
C GLU A 87 -14.15 17.47 -2.15
N LYS A 88 -13.29 16.65 -2.70
CA LYS A 88 -13.71 15.55 -3.55
C LYS A 88 -13.83 14.30 -2.69
N TYR A 89 -15.04 13.86 -2.52
CA TYR A 89 -15.26 12.48 -2.13
C TYR A 89 -15.39 11.67 -3.40
N VAL A 90 -14.39 10.84 -3.67
CA VAL A 90 -14.53 9.84 -4.69
C VAL A 90 -14.94 8.55 -4.01
N ASP A 91 -16.20 8.27 -4.04
CA ASP A 91 -16.71 6.98 -3.64
C ASP A 91 -16.47 5.99 -4.79
N TRP A 92 -15.29 5.46 -4.80
CA TRP A 92 -14.92 4.38 -5.67
C TRP A 92 -15.29 3.06 -5.03
N TYR A 93 -16.54 2.82 -4.96
CA TYR A 93 -16.95 1.46 -4.66
C TYR A 93 -16.56 0.53 -5.81
N GLY A 94 -16.30 1.08 -6.97
CA GLY A 94 -15.86 0.31 -8.10
C GLY A 94 -16.74 -0.91 -8.30
N TYR A 95 -16.10 -2.06 -8.51
CA TYR A 95 -16.83 -3.33 -8.62
C TYR A 95 -17.52 -3.72 -7.32
N SER A 96 -16.97 -3.35 -6.18
CA SER A 96 -17.48 -3.75 -4.87
C SER A 96 -18.84 -3.16 -4.52
N ALA A 97 -19.25 -2.12 -5.22
CA ALA A 97 -20.55 -1.49 -4.98
C ALA A 97 -21.46 -1.48 -6.21
N SER A 98 -21.02 -2.02 -7.34
CA SER A 98 -21.86 -2.14 -8.52
C SER A 98 -22.93 -3.19 -8.29
N VAL A 99 -24.17 -2.74 -8.12
CA VAL A 99 -25.33 -3.58 -7.88
C VAL A 99 -26.42 -3.33 -8.89
N SER A 100 -27.05 -4.40 -9.34
CA SER A 100 -28.28 -4.36 -10.12
C SER A 100 -29.23 -5.44 -9.60
N PRO A 101 -30.55 -5.37 -9.86
CA PRO A 101 -31.46 -6.43 -9.44
C PRO A 101 -31.05 -7.82 -9.94
N TYR A 102 -30.45 -7.90 -11.11
CA TYR A 102 -29.94 -9.15 -11.66
C TYR A 102 -28.78 -9.69 -10.81
N ILE A 103 -27.79 -8.86 -10.52
CA ILE A 103 -26.61 -9.26 -9.75
C ILE A 103 -26.94 -9.57 -8.29
N LEU A 104 -27.86 -8.83 -7.69
CA LEU A 104 -28.33 -9.13 -6.34
C LEU A 104 -28.96 -10.52 -6.26
N LYS A 105 -29.73 -10.90 -7.30
CA LYS A 105 -30.31 -12.23 -7.39
C LYS A 105 -29.23 -13.31 -7.59
N GLN A 106 -28.25 -13.07 -8.44
CA GLN A 106 -27.13 -14.01 -8.64
C GLN A 106 -26.30 -14.19 -7.38
N PHE A 107 -26.09 -13.12 -6.63
CA PHE A 107 -25.43 -13.19 -5.32
C PHE A 107 -26.20 -14.09 -4.36
N GLU A 108 -27.53 -13.88 -4.23
CA GLU A 108 -28.36 -14.69 -3.36
C GLU A 108 -28.37 -16.17 -3.78
N GLU A 109 -28.45 -16.46 -5.08
CA GLU A 109 -28.41 -17.81 -5.62
C GLU A 109 -27.07 -18.52 -5.36
N GLU A 110 -25.96 -17.80 -5.38
CA GLU A 110 -24.62 -18.36 -5.19
C GLU A 110 -24.23 -18.47 -3.70
N VAL A 111 -24.53 -17.43 -2.92
CA VAL A 111 -24.08 -17.32 -1.53
C VAL A 111 -25.09 -17.91 -0.53
N GLY A 112 -26.38 -17.98 -0.93
CA GLY A 112 -27.45 -18.60 -0.15
C GLY A 112 -28.18 -17.65 0.79
N TYR A 113 -27.93 -16.33 0.71
CA TYR A 113 -28.66 -15.32 1.45
C TYR A 113 -28.73 -13.99 0.67
N PRO A 114 -29.77 -13.16 0.93
CA PRO A 114 -29.94 -11.92 0.18
C PRO A 114 -28.90 -10.88 0.56
N PHE A 115 -28.48 -10.09 -0.44
CA PHE A 115 -27.61 -8.94 -0.23
C PHE A 115 -28.29 -7.86 0.60
N ARG A 116 -27.51 -7.19 1.45
CA ARG A 116 -27.93 -6.01 2.22
C ARG A 116 -26.92 -4.88 2.06
N ALA A 117 -27.39 -3.64 2.17
CA ALA A 117 -26.55 -2.45 2.07
C ALA A 117 -25.42 -2.45 3.13
N GLU A 118 -25.72 -2.98 4.32
CA GLU A 118 -24.79 -3.08 5.45
C GLU A 118 -23.55 -3.90 5.11
N TYR A 119 -23.62 -4.82 4.16
CA TYR A 119 -22.46 -5.62 3.74
C TYR A 119 -21.38 -4.79 3.04
N ILE A 120 -21.75 -3.64 2.45
CA ILE A 120 -20.81 -2.70 1.85
C ILE A 120 -20.45 -1.58 2.83
N ILE A 121 -21.45 -1.03 3.50
CA ILE A 121 -21.33 0.22 4.27
C ILE A 121 -21.06 -0.04 5.75
N ASP A 122 -21.09 -1.24 6.17
CA ASP A 122 -20.87 -1.77 7.50
C ASP A 122 -20.92 -0.75 8.65
N GLN A 123 -21.87 -0.92 9.58
CA GLN A 123 -22.03 -0.08 10.78
C GLN A 123 -22.13 1.43 10.53
N GLY A 124 -22.63 1.83 9.38
CA GLY A 124 -22.76 3.24 9.02
C GLY A 124 -21.46 3.91 8.54
N TYR A 125 -20.40 3.16 8.43
CA TYR A 125 -19.16 3.62 7.83
C TYR A 125 -19.15 3.31 6.33
N TYR A 126 -19.01 4.33 5.50
CA TYR A 126 -18.84 4.11 4.06
C TYR A 126 -17.43 3.67 3.70
N ASN A 127 -16.67 3.24 4.69
CA ASN A 127 -15.34 2.71 4.53
C ASN A 127 -15.20 1.34 5.18
N ASN A 128 -16.02 0.41 4.74
CA ASN A 128 -15.97 -0.98 5.18
C ASN A 128 -14.58 -1.61 4.98
N GLN A 129 -13.83 -1.14 4.00
CA GLN A 129 -12.49 -1.65 3.72
C GLN A 129 -11.45 -1.26 4.78
N TYR A 130 -11.73 -0.29 5.62
CA TYR A 130 -10.89 0.08 6.76
C TYR A 130 -11.15 -0.80 7.98
N ARG A 131 -12.37 -1.25 8.11
CA ARG A 131 -12.77 -2.11 9.24
C ARG A 131 -12.38 -3.55 8.99
N VAL A 132 -12.35 -4.32 10.06
CA VAL A 132 -12.26 -5.77 9.97
C VAL A 132 -13.41 -6.27 9.10
N PRO A 133 -13.14 -6.94 7.97
CA PRO A 133 -14.18 -7.31 7.04
C PRO A 133 -15.10 -8.39 7.63
N SER A 134 -16.41 -8.12 7.62
CA SER A 134 -17.40 -9.15 7.95
C SER A 134 -17.38 -10.28 6.94
N LYS A 135 -17.91 -11.44 7.34
CA LYS A 135 -18.06 -12.60 6.44
C LYS A 135 -18.89 -12.23 5.21
N GLU A 136 -19.97 -11.50 5.41
CA GLU A 136 -20.88 -11.07 4.34
C GLU A 136 -20.19 -10.13 3.35
N PHE A 137 -19.34 -9.23 3.85
CA PHE A 137 -18.53 -8.38 2.97
C PHE A 137 -17.49 -9.20 2.19
N GLN A 138 -16.84 -10.15 2.82
CA GLN A 138 -15.89 -11.04 2.14
C GLN A 138 -16.57 -11.90 1.07
N ASP A 139 -17.74 -12.45 1.36
CA ASP A 139 -18.54 -13.23 0.41
C ASP A 139 -18.94 -12.37 -0.80
N PHE A 140 -19.35 -11.12 -0.53
CA PHE A 140 -19.69 -10.17 -1.61
C PHE A 140 -18.46 -9.79 -2.45
N GLN A 141 -17.33 -9.52 -1.83
CA GLN A 141 -16.07 -9.24 -2.53
C GLN A 141 -15.62 -10.43 -3.39
N ALA A 142 -15.70 -11.64 -2.87
CA ALA A 142 -15.36 -12.86 -3.59
C ALA A 142 -16.29 -13.08 -4.79
N PHE A 143 -17.59 -12.87 -4.61
CA PHE A 143 -18.58 -12.93 -5.68
C PHE A 143 -18.27 -11.90 -6.78
N GLN A 144 -18.08 -10.64 -6.41
CA GLN A 144 -17.76 -9.57 -7.35
C GLN A 144 -16.47 -9.88 -8.14
N ARG A 145 -15.44 -10.36 -7.46
CA ARG A 145 -14.17 -10.72 -8.09
C ARG A 145 -14.36 -11.80 -9.17
N ARG A 146 -15.14 -12.83 -8.90
CA ARG A 146 -15.43 -13.88 -9.89
C ARG A 146 -16.19 -13.34 -11.11
N GLU A 147 -17.19 -12.49 -10.87
CA GLU A 147 -17.96 -11.89 -11.96
C GLU A 147 -17.13 -10.93 -12.82
N VAL A 148 -16.26 -10.14 -12.19
CA VAL A 148 -15.30 -9.29 -12.91
C VAL A 148 -14.36 -10.14 -13.75
N ALA A 149 -13.73 -11.13 -13.13
CA ALA A 149 -12.75 -12.00 -13.79
C ALA A 149 -13.36 -12.68 -15.03
N LYS A 150 -14.60 -13.14 -14.95
CA LYS A 150 -15.31 -13.77 -16.07
C LYS A 150 -15.43 -12.82 -17.27
N ILE A 151 -15.91 -11.61 -17.06
CA ILE A 151 -16.10 -10.62 -18.14
C ILE A 151 -14.76 -10.15 -18.69
N VAL A 152 -13.78 -9.89 -17.82
CA VAL A 152 -12.43 -9.49 -18.25
C VAL A 152 -11.82 -10.54 -19.15
N LYS A 153 -11.94 -11.81 -18.79
CA LYS A 153 -11.45 -12.93 -19.60
C LYS A 153 -12.09 -12.95 -20.98
N GLU A 154 -13.41 -12.87 -21.07
CA GLU A 154 -14.15 -12.85 -22.35
C GLU A 154 -13.74 -11.65 -23.22
N MET A 155 -13.60 -10.45 -22.63
CA MET A 155 -13.19 -9.26 -23.37
C MET A 155 -11.72 -9.36 -23.84
N THR A 156 -10.87 -9.96 -23.06
CA THR A 156 -9.46 -10.19 -23.41
C THR A 156 -9.34 -11.24 -24.52
N GLU A 157 -10.12 -12.32 -24.47
CA GLU A 157 -10.17 -13.34 -25.51
C GLU A 157 -10.61 -12.73 -26.86
N ILE A 158 -11.66 -11.92 -26.88
CA ILE A 158 -12.10 -11.19 -28.08
C ILE A 158 -10.98 -10.29 -28.61
N THR A 159 -10.28 -9.60 -27.73
CA THR A 159 -9.19 -8.70 -28.11
C THR A 159 -8.07 -9.49 -28.79
N HIS A 160 -7.70 -10.65 -28.25
CA HIS A 160 -6.68 -11.54 -28.83
C HIS A 160 -7.13 -12.20 -30.14
N GLU A 161 -8.37 -12.66 -30.23
CA GLU A 161 -8.94 -13.20 -31.48
C GLU A 161 -8.85 -12.20 -32.62
N CYS A 162 -8.99 -10.92 -32.33
CA CYS A 162 -8.82 -9.83 -33.28
C CYS A 162 -7.35 -9.43 -33.51
N GLY A 163 -6.38 -10.17 -32.98
CA GLY A 163 -4.95 -9.91 -33.13
C GLY A 163 -4.43 -8.70 -32.39
N LYS A 164 -5.13 -8.23 -31.37
CA LYS A 164 -4.75 -7.06 -30.54
C LYS A 164 -4.25 -7.50 -29.19
N LYS A 165 -3.64 -6.55 -28.44
CA LYS A 165 -3.23 -6.76 -27.04
C LYS A 165 -4.21 -6.08 -26.10
N ALA A 166 -4.46 -6.70 -24.95
CA ALA A 166 -5.26 -6.17 -23.88
C ALA A 166 -4.40 -5.57 -22.79
N MET A 167 -4.67 -4.30 -22.43
CA MET A 167 -4.01 -3.60 -21.35
C MET A 167 -5.07 -3.12 -20.36
N MET A 168 -4.81 -3.28 -19.07
CA MET A 168 -5.66 -2.76 -18.01
C MET A 168 -5.03 -1.54 -17.36
N PHE A 169 -5.80 -0.48 -17.20
CA PHE A 169 -5.42 0.67 -16.39
C PHE A 169 -5.96 0.49 -14.96
N LEU A 170 -5.06 0.51 -14.00
CA LEU A 170 -5.40 0.29 -12.60
C LEU A 170 -5.95 1.54 -11.88
N GLY A 171 -6.12 2.63 -12.61
CA GLY A 171 -6.61 3.89 -12.04
C GLY A 171 -5.68 4.47 -10.98
N ASP A 172 -6.23 5.35 -10.19
CA ASP A 172 -5.52 5.97 -9.08
C ASP A 172 -5.86 5.21 -7.81
N HIS A 173 -5.00 4.38 -7.32
CA HIS A 173 -5.00 3.77 -5.99
C HIS A 173 -6.25 3.04 -5.46
N TRP A 174 -7.42 3.21 -6.04
CA TRP A 174 -8.68 2.70 -5.53
C TRP A 174 -9.04 1.30 -5.97
N ILE A 175 -8.25 0.79 -6.88
CA ILE A 175 -8.45 -0.55 -7.43
C ILE A 175 -7.66 -1.60 -6.64
N GLY A 176 -7.27 -1.28 -5.42
CA GLY A 176 -6.48 -2.18 -4.57
C GLY A 176 -7.22 -3.42 -4.07
N THR A 177 -8.52 -3.54 -4.34
CA THR A 177 -9.31 -4.73 -4.01
C THR A 177 -9.60 -5.61 -5.19
N GLU A 178 -9.13 -5.23 -6.38
CA GLU A 178 -9.37 -5.98 -7.57
C GLU A 178 -8.47 -7.17 -7.68
N PRO A 179 -8.80 -8.07 -8.63
CA PRO A 179 -8.34 -9.44 -8.61
C PRO A 179 -6.85 -9.57 -8.89
N PHE A 180 -6.00 -9.00 -8.03
CA PHE A 180 -4.57 -9.25 -7.99
C PHE A 180 -4.24 -10.58 -7.34
N MET A 181 -5.25 -11.41 -7.16
CA MET A 181 -5.15 -12.77 -6.67
C MET A 181 -4.84 -13.73 -7.82
N GLU A 182 -4.92 -15.01 -7.55
CA GLU A 182 -4.60 -16.07 -8.52
C GLU A 182 -5.43 -15.99 -9.80
N GLU A 183 -6.66 -15.47 -9.73
CA GLU A 183 -7.50 -15.27 -10.91
C GLU A 183 -6.85 -14.36 -11.94
N PHE A 184 -6.08 -13.35 -11.52
CA PHE A 184 -5.42 -12.41 -12.42
C PHE A 184 -4.52 -13.10 -13.43
N LYS A 185 -3.85 -14.18 -13.02
CA LYS A 185 -2.99 -15.00 -13.89
C LYS A 185 -3.76 -15.66 -15.05
N THR A 186 -5.08 -15.79 -14.90
CA THR A 186 -5.95 -16.48 -15.89
C THR A 186 -6.68 -15.53 -16.82
N LEU A 187 -6.61 -14.21 -16.59
CA LEU A 187 -7.36 -13.21 -17.35
C LEU A 187 -6.81 -12.96 -18.77
N GLY A 188 -5.56 -13.34 -19.02
CA GLY A 188 -4.93 -13.14 -20.31
C GLY A 188 -4.53 -11.68 -20.60
N ILE A 189 -4.54 -10.80 -19.62
CA ILE A 189 -4.13 -9.40 -19.78
C ILE A 189 -2.63 -9.35 -20.12
N ASP A 190 -2.27 -8.68 -21.23
CA ASP A 190 -0.88 -8.55 -21.65
C ASP A 190 -0.11 -7.54 -20.82
N ALA A 191 -0.76 -6.45 -20.40
CA ALA A 191 -0.09 -5.38 -19.67
C ALA A 191 -1.02 -4.72 -18.66
N VAL A 192 -0.44 -4.24 -17.57
CA VAL A 192 -1.10 -3.36 -16.62
C VAL A 192 -0.36 -2.03 -16.54
N VAL A 193 -1.11 -0.95 -16.37
CA VAL A 193 -0.57 0.39 -16.13
C VAL A 193 -1.27 1.02 -14.95
N GLY A 194 -0.51 1.65 -14.07
CA GLY A 194 -1.06 2.35 -12.91
C GLY A 194 -0.32 3.65 -12.63
N SER A 195 -0.94 4.51 -11.84
CA SER A 195 -0.32 5.74 -11.36
C SER A 195 0.73 5.42 -10.30
N VAL A 196 1.88 6.06 -10.41
CA VAL A 196 3.01 5.92 -9.49
C VAL A 196 3.30 7.27 -8.86
N GLY A 197 2.93 7.42 -7.60
CA GLY A 197 3.21 8.62 -6.82
C GLY A 197 4.33 8.41 -5.78
N ASN A 198 4.64 7.13 -5.48
CA ASN A 198 5.61 6.76 -4.46
C ASN A 198 6.09 5.32 -4.67
N GLY A 199 6.90 4.81 -3.75
CA GLY A 199 7.46 3.46 -3.83
C GLY A 199 6.43 2.36 -3.65
N SER A 200 5.49 2.49 -2.72
CA SER A 200 4.45 1.48 -2.48
C SER A 200 3.52 1.32 -3.69
N THR A 201 3.14 2.41 -4.35
CA THR A 201 2.32 2.35 -5.57
C THR A 201 3.08 1.77 -6.76
N LEU A 202 4.40 1.97 -6.84
CA LEU A 202 5.22 1.26 -7.81
C LEU A 202 5.25 -0.24 -7.53
N ARG A 203 5.47 -0.64 -6.28
CA ARG A 203 5.49 -2.05 -5.87
C ARG A 203 4.13 -2.72 -6.11
N LEU A 204 3.01 -2.01 -5.88
CA LEU A 204 1.68 -2.50 -6.20
C LEU A 204 1.59 -2.99 -7.66
N ILE A 205 2.20 -2.24 -8.58
CA ILE A 205 2.21 -2.59 -10.01
C ILE A 205 3.25 -3.67 -10.32
N SER A 206 4.47 -3.50 -9.82
CA SER A 206 5.59 -4.39 -10.15
C SER A 206 5.43 -5.81 -9.57
N ASP A 207 4.62 -5.97 -8.52
CA ASP A 207 4.34 -7.26 -7.89
C ASP A 207 3.16 -8.02 -8.52
N ILE A 208 2.47 -7.43 -9.52
CA ILE A 208 1.40 -8.12 -10.23
C ILE A 208 1.97 -9.27 -11.03
N GLU A 209 1.48 -10.46 -10.75
CA GLU A 209 1.84 -11.67 -11.47
C GLU A 209 0.87 -11.97 -12.63
N GLY A 210 1.31 -12.74 -13.61
CA GLY A 210 0.47 -13.21 -14.71
C GLY A 210 0.29 -12.22 -15.86
N VAL A 211 0.93 -11.04 -15.82
CA VAL A 211 0.98 -10.09 -16.92
C VAL A 211 2.35 -10.09 -17.58
N LYS A 212 2.38 -9.78 -18.87
CA LYS A 212 3.63 -9.75 -19.65
C LYS A 212 4.42 -8.46 -19.43
N TYR A 213 3.74 -7.34 -19.22
CA TYR A 213 4.35 -6.04 -19.02
C TYR A 213 3.64 -5.26 -17.90
N THR A 214 4.46 -4.62 -17.08
CA THR A 214 4.03 -3.66 -16.08
C THR A 214 4.47 -2.26 -16.48
N GLU A 215 3.58 -1.27 -16.36
CA GLU A 215 3.85 0.10 -16.73
C GLU A 215 3.47 1.05 -15.59
N GLY A 216 4.37 1.95 -15.24
CA GLY A 216 4.12 3.03 -14.30
C GLY A 216 3.84 4.35 -15.03
N ARG A 217 2.70 4.96 -14.75
CA ARG A 217 2.41 6.32 -15.13
C ARG A 217 2.96 7.23 -14.04
N LEU A 218 4.18 7.72 -14.24
CA LEU A 218 4.84 8.61 -13.32
C LEU A 218 4.27 10.03 -13.42
N LEU A 219 4.24 10.68 -12.29
CA LEU A 219 3.66 12.00 -12.10
C LEU A 219 4.63 13.13 -12.44
N PRO A 220 4.22 14.40 -12.53
CA PRO A 220 3.10 14.99 -11.79
C PRO A 220 1.74 14.67 -12.38
N TYR A 221 0.75 14.66 -11.49
CA TYR A 221 -0.61 14.36 -11.86
C TYR A 221 -1.16 15.46 -12.78
N PHE A 222 -1.88 15.10 -13.79
CA PHE A 222 -2.17 15.79 -15.04
C PHE A 222 -3.22 16.90 -14.96
N PHE A 223 -3.52 17.42 -13.80
CA PHE A 223 -4.53 18.45 -13.68
C PHE A 223 -3.94 19.86 -13.71
N PRO A 224 -4.77 20.86 -14.03
CA PRO A 224 -4.34 22.27 -14.02
C PRO A 224 -3.84 22.76 -12.67
N ASP A 225 -4.08 22.05 -11.58
CA ASP A 225 -3.57 22.33 -10.24
C ASP A 225 -2.05 22.25 -10.13
N VAL A 226 -1.40 21.45 -10.96
CA VAL A 226 0.07 21.35 -11.02
C VAL A 226 0.64 22.17 -12.18
N PHE A 227 0.00 22.12 -13.35
CA PHE A 227 0.43 22.82 -14.55
C PHE A 227 -0.26 24.17 -14.71
N ASN A 228 0.08 25.11 -13.85
CA ASN A 228 -0.41 26.48 -13.85
C ASN A 228 0.71 27.46 -13.49
N GLU A 229 0.46 28.76 -13.59
CA GLU A 229 1.46 29.81 -13.35
C GLU A 229 2.07 29.79 -11.92
N ASN A 230 1.38 29.19 -10.95
CA ASN A 230 1.85 29.09 -9.56
C ASN A 230 2.30 27.67 -9.20
N GLY A 231 2.21 26.72 -10.14
CA GLY A 231 2.60 25.33 -9.93
C GLY A 231 4.08 25.08 -10.24
N ASP A 232 4.64 24.05 -9.64
CA ASP A 232 6.00 23.59 -9.91
C ASP A 232 6.00 22.10 -10.29
N PRO A 233 5.71 21.79 -11.57
CA PRO A 233 5.66 20.42 -12.04
C PRO A 233 7.01 19.70 -12.00
N VAL A 234 8.12 20.43 -12.05
CA VAL A 234 9.47 19.84 -11.94
C VAL A 234 9.73 19.35 -10.53
N LYS A 235 9.42 20.17 -9.53
CA LYS A 235 9.60 19.81 -8.13
C LYS A 235 8.77 18.56 -7.77
N GLU A 236 7.52 18.53 -8.20
CA GLU A 236 6.65 17.39 -7.94
C GLU A 236 7.14 16.12 -8.66
N ALA A 237 7.57 16.25 -9.92
CA ALA A 237 8.14 15.14 -10.67
C ALA A 237 9.42 14.59 -10.01
N LYS A 238 10.29 15.47 -9.50
CA LYS A 238 11.50 15.07 -8.76
C LYS A 238 11.14 14.25 -7.53
N TYR A 239 10.23 14.75 -6.71
CA TYR A 239 9.78 14.04 -5.52
C TYR A 239 9.24 12.64 -5.87
N ASN A 240 8.34 12.57 -6.83
CA ASN A 240 7.75 11.29 -7.27
C ASN A 240 8.80 10.34 -7.83
N TRP A 241 9.75 10.83 -8.60
CA TRP A 241 10.81 9.99 -9.18
C TRP A 241 11.75 9.44 -8.11
N VAL A 242 12.24 10.28 -7.22
CA VAL A 242 13.15 9.86 -6.14
C VAL A 242 12.52 8.79 -5.27
N THR A 243 11.26 8.97 -4.91
CA THR A 243 10.54 8.00 -4.07
C THR A 243 10.27 6.70 -4.84
N ALA A 244 9.84 6.79 -6.10
CA ALA A 244 9.52 5.62 -6.91
C ALA A 244 10.78 4.79 -7.27
N ARG A 245 11.91 5.44 -7.58
CA ARG A 245 13.12 4.73 -8.03
C ARG A 245 13.70 3.81 -6.95
N ARG A 246 13.50 4.11 -5.66
CA ARG A 246 13.87 3.20 -4.56
C ARG A 246 13.19 1.84 -4.73
N ALA A 247 11.91 1.85 -5.04
CA ALA A 247 11.15 0.64 -5.30
C ALA A 247 11.54 -0.04 -6.63
N ILE A 248 11.88 0.73 -7.68
CA ILE A 248 12.41 0.19 -8.95
C ILE A 248 13.68 -0.63 -8.71
N LEU A 249 14.55 -0.16 -7.84
CA LEU A 249 15.79 -0.85 -7.47
C LEU A 249 15.53 -2.15 -6.70
N ARG A 250 14.37 -2.33 -6.14
CA ARG A 250 13.95 -3.59 -5.51
C ARG A 250 13.21 -4.51 -6.47
N LYS A 251 12.28 -3.97 -7.25
CA LYS A 251 11.55 -4.72 -8.28
C LYS A 251 11.12 -3.77 -9.40
N PRO A 252 11.74 -3.84 -10.59
CA PRO A 252 11.46 -2.91 -11.67
C PRO A 252 10.09 -3.18 -12.29
N ILE A 253 9.47 -2.10 -12.78
CA ILE A 253 8.42 -2.15 -13.80
C ILE A 253 9.06 -2.17 -15.18
N ASP A 254 8.35 -2.66 -16.21
CA ASP A 254 8.91 -2.79 -17.57
C ASP A 254 8.91 -1.48 -18.35
N ARG A 255 8.00 -0.55 -18.02
CA ARG A 255 7.83 0.71 -18.74
C ARG A 255 7.49 1.83 -17.78
N ILE A 256 7.92 3.03 -18.15
CA ILE A 256 7.46 4.27 -17.54
C ILE A 256 6.86 5.18 -18.61
N GLY A 257 5.91 6.01 -18.21
CA GLY A 257 5.29 6.99 -19.09
C GLY A 257 4.79 8.21 -18.32
N TYR A 258 4.60 9.29 -19.04
CA TYR A 258 3.88 10.46 -18.54
C TYR A 258 2.37 10.19 -18.59
N GLY A 259 1.70 10.42 -17.51
CA GLY A 259 0.28 10.11 -17.34
C GLY A 259 -0.62 11.35 -17.35
N GLY A 260 -0.47 12.26 -18.31
CA GLY A 260 -1.25 13.48 -18.29
C GLY A 260 -1.57 14.06 -19.64
N TYR A 261 -2.13 15.27 -19.64
CA TYR A 261 -2.42 16.01 -20.86
C TYR A 261 -1.14 16.64 -21.43
N LEU A 262 -0.61 16.07 -22.50
CA LEU A 262 0.59 16.60 -23.18
C LEU A 262 0.50 18.09 -23.50
N LYS A 263 -0.71 18.57 -23.83
CA LYS A 263 -0.94 19.98 -24.14
C LYS A 263 -0.63 20.90 -22.97
N LEU A 264 -0.86 20.45 -21.73
CA LEU A 264 -0.46 21.19 -20.53
C LEU A 264 1.06 21.13 -20.34
N ALA A 265 1.63 19.93 -20.40
CA ALA A 265 3.06 19.71 -20.21
C ALA A 265 3.93 20.49 -21.21
N LEU A 266 3.48 20.63 -22.47
CA LEU A 266 4.19 21.39 -23.51
C LEU A 266 4.40 22.87 -23.17
N GLN A 267 3.68 23.42 -22.21
CA GLN A 267 3.86 24.79 -21.75
C GLN A 267 4.99 24.93 -20.71
N PHE A 268 5.57 23.80 -20.27
CA PHE A 268 6.62 23.73 -19.26
C PHE A 268 7.86 23.02 -19.81
N PRO A 269 8.72 23.69 -20.58
CA PRO A 269 9.90 23.06 -21.21
C PRO A 269 10.82 22.36 -20.20
N GLU A 270 11.07 22.98 -19.05
CA GLU A 270 11.93 22.41 -18.00
C GLU A 270 11.40 21.09 -17.45
N PHE A 271 10.07 20.94 -17.41
CA PHE A 271 9.45 19.66 -17.05
C PHE A 271 9.74 18.59 -18.11
N LEU A 272 9.65 18.93 -19.40
CA LEU A 272 9.95 17.98 -20.48
C LEU A 272 11.42 17.56 -20.46
N ASP A 273 12.33 18.48 -20.22
CA ASP A 273 13.76 18.20 -20.08
C ASP A 273 14.01 17.25 -18.88
N TYR A 274 13.30 17.46 -17.78
CA TYR A 274 13.40 16.57 -16.63
C TYR A 274 12.82 15.17 -16.92
N VAL A 275 11.71 15.07 -17.63
CA VAL A 275 11.15 13.78 -18.08
C VAL A 275 12.14 13.02 -18.96
N GLU A 276 12.86 13.71 -19.84
CA GLU A 276 13.91 13.07 -20.64
C GLU A 276 15.04 12.53 -19.77
N GLN A 277 15.48 13.26 -18.75
CA GLN A 277 16.48 12.80 -17.78
C GLN A 277 16.00 11.55 -17.05
N VAL A 278 14.76 11.57 -16.54
CA VAL A 278 14.13 10.41 -15.88
C VAL A 278 14.07 9.20 -16.80
N CYS A 279 13.70 9.38 -18.05
CA CYS A 279 13.66 8.28 -19.04
C CYS A 279 15.05 7.66 -19.29
N ASN A 280 16.09 8.49 -19.34
CA ASN A 280 17.46 8.00 -19.54
C ASN A 280 17.99 7.29 -18.29
N GLU A 281 17.72 7.82 -17.10
CA GLU A 281 18.03 7.17 -15.83
C GLU A 281 17.29 5.81 -15.71
N PHE A 282 15.99 5.80 -16.00
CA PHE A 282 15.18 4.57 -15.96
C PHE A 282 15.76 3.46 -16.87
N ARG A 283 16.16 3.81 -18.09
CA ARG A 283 16.77 2.83 -19.00
C ARG A 283 18.03 2.22 -18.40
N THR A 284 18.85 3.03 -17.74
CA THR A 284 20.05 2.58 -17.04
C THR A 284 19.71 1.68 -15.85
N LEU A 285 18.77 2.09 -15.01
CA LEU A 285 18.29 1.27 -13.90
C LEU A 285 17.76 -0.07 -14.39
N TYR A 286 16.84 -0.04 -15.35
CA TYR A 286 16.21 -1.22 -15.89
C TYR A 286 17.24 -2.21 -16.50
N ALA A 287 18.21 -1.72 -17.25
CA ALA A 287 19.26 -2.55 -17.82
C ALA A 287 20.11 -3.27 -16.76
N ASN A 288 20.30 -2.63 -15.59
CA ASN A 288 21.08 -3.22 -14.49
C ASN A 288 20.27 -4.14 -13.57
N VAL A 289 18.95 -3.90 -13.44
CA VAL A 289 18.10 -4.56 -12.44
C VAL A 289 17.22 -5.66 -13.04
N LYS A 290 16.82 -5.54 -14.31
CA LYS A 290 15.93 -6.52 -14.95
C LYS A 290 16.50 -7.92 -14.91
N GLY A 291 15.64 -8.88 -14.51
CA GLY A 291 15.98 -10.31 -14.53
C GLY A 291 16.94 -10.75 -13.42
N THR A 292 17.22 -9.87 -12.45
CA THR A 292 18.00 -10.22 -11.26
C THR A 292 17.17 -9.99 -9.98
N THR A 293 17.60 -10.61 -8.89
CA THR A 293 17.01 -10.45 -7.57
C THR A 293 17.98 -9.62 -6.72
N PRO A 294 17.54 -8.50 -6.14
CA PRO A 294 18.37 -7.74 -5.22
C PRO A 294 18.65 -8.54 -3.96
N TYR A 295 19.77 -8.26 -3.34
CA TYR A 295 20.09 -8.80 -2.01
C TYR A 295 19.01 -8.41 -1.00
N CYS A 296 18.52 -9.39 -0.25
CA CYS A 296 17.57 -9.19 0.85
C CYS A 296 18.16 -9.74 2.13
N VAL A 297 18.08 -8.95 3.20
CA VAL A 297 18.62 -9.32 4.50
C VAL A 297 17.68 -10.29 5.23
N LYS A 298 16.39 -9.99 5.23
CA LYS A 298 15.36 -10.71 5.97
C LYS A 298 14.05 -10.78 5.20
N LYS A 299 13.22 -11.74 5.57
CA LYS A 299 11.85 -11.86 5.10
C LYS A 299 10.88 -11.26 6.12
N VAL A 300 10.19 -10.22 5.69
CA VAL A 300 9.27 -9.42 6.49
C VAL A 300 7.83 -9.71 6.09
N ALA A 301 7.00 -10.13 7.03
CA ALA A 301 5.57 -10.28 6.82
C ALA A 301 4.79 -9.10 7.41
N VAL A 302 3.99 -8.42 6.59
CA VAL A 302 3.01 -7.46 7.07
C VAL A 302 1.69 -8.20 7.30
N LEU A 303 1.23 -8.20 8.55
CA LEU A 303 0.00 -8.88 8.96
C LEU A 303 -1.17 -7.90 8.93
N ASN A 304 -2.20 -8.21 8.14
CA ASN A 304 -3.45 -7.48 8.08
C ASN A 304 -4.62 -8.43 7.75
N CYS A 305 -5.86 -7.92 7.65
CA CYS A 305 -7.02 -8.75 7.30
C CYS A 305 -7.11 -9.10 5.81
N TRP A 306 -6.33 -8.47 4.95
CA TRP A 306 -6.43 -8.57 3.50
C TRP A 306 -5.32 -9.41 2.85
N GLY A 307 -4.17 -9.55 3.52
CA GLY A 307 -3.03 -10.27 2.98
C GLY A 307 -2.62 -9.78 1.59
N LYS A 308 -2.41 -10.70 0.67
CA LYS A 308 -2.05 -10.39 -0.72
C LYS A 308 -3.08 -9.56 -1.48
N MET A 309 -4.35 -9.59 -1.10
CA MET A 309 -5.39 -8.83 -1.79
C MET A 309 -5.11 -7.33 -1.77
N ARG A 310 -4.43 -6.84 -0.73
CA ARG A 310 -4.02 -5.45 -0.60
C ARG A 310 -2.52 -5.27 -0.43
N ALA A 311 -1.74 -6.16 -1.03
CA ALA A 311 -0.30 -6.01 -1.07
C ALA A 311 0.08 -4.61 -1.55
N TRP A 312 0.90 -3.87 -0.79
CA TRP A 312 1.31 -2.49 -1.06
C TRP A 312 0.18 -1.45 -1.11
N GLY A 313 -1.07 -1.85 -0.92
CA GLY A 313 -2.21 -0.96 -0.91
C GLY A 313 -2.64 -0.60 0.51
N CYS A 314 -2.63 0.68 0.85
CA CYS A 314 -3.33 1.19 2.02
C CYS A 314 -4.66 1.84 1.64
N HIS A 315 -5.17 1.48 0.45
CA HIS A 315 -6.31 2.18 -0.11
C HIS A 315 -7.59 1.83 0.56
N MET A 316 -8.20 2.89 0.87
CA MET A 316 -9.58 2.97 1.25
C MET A 316 -10.31 3.69 0.16
N VAL A 317 -11.58 3.46 0.10
CA VAL A 317 -12.46 4.08 -0.88
C VAL A 317 -12.45 5.61 -0.76
N HIS A 318 -11.97 6.14 0.33
CA HIS A 318 -12.12 7.53 0.68
C HIS A 318 -10.78 8.24 0.82
N HIS A 319 -10.45 9.11 -0.10
CA HIS A 319 -9.18 9.80 -0.17
C HIS A 319 -8.80 10.67 1.02
N ALA A 320 -9.77 11.33 1.61
CA ALA A 320 -9.48 12.39 2.55
C ALA A 320 -9.38 11.92 4.00
N LEU A 321 -10.06 10.83 4.37
CA LEU A 321 -10.17 10.42 5.77
C LEU A 321 -9.06 9.46 6.20
N TYR A 322 -8.66 8.54 5.36
CA TYR A 322 -7.76 7.48 5.78
C TYR A 322 -6.32 7.91 6.02
N GLN A 323 -5.86 8.99 5.42
CA GLN A 323 -4.47 9.43 5.61
C GLN A 323 -4.14 9.77 7.06
N LYS A 324 -5.10 10.28 7.82
CA LYS A 324 -4.93 10.52 9.24
C LYS A 324 -5.04 9.27 10.09
N GLN A 325 -5.84 8.31 9.65
CA GLN A 325 -6.14 7.09 10.39
C GLN A 325 -5.12 5.98 10.16
N ASN A 326 -4.40 6.00 9.05
CA ASN A 326 -3.46 4.93 8.70
C ASN A 326 -2.06 5.42 8.34
N TYR A 327 -1.67 6.61 8.79
CA TYR A 327 -0.37 7.18 8.44
C TYR A 327 0.80 6.26 8.78
N SER A 328 0.72 5.51 9.88
CA SER A 328 1.73 4.53 10.25
C SER A 328 1.75 3.34 9.30
N TYR A 329 0.58 2.82 8.89
CA TYR A 329 0.54 1.74 7.91
C TYR A 329 1.14 2.17 6.58
N ALA A 330 0.74 3.34 6.08
CA ALA A 330 1.30 3.93 4.87
C ALA A 330 2.82 4.17 5.00
N GLY A 331 3.26 4.64 6.16
CA GLY A 331 4.68 4.86 6.48
C GLY A 331 5.50 3.57 6.43
N ILE A 332 4.99 2.51 7.03
CA ILE A 332 5.65 1.19 7.02
C ILE A 332 5.77 0.63 5.61
N ILE A 333 4.66 0.57 4.84
CA ILE A 333 4.75 -0.01 3.49
C ILE A 333 5.60 0.84 2.54
N GLU A 334 5.60 2.17 2.70
CA GLU A 334 6.48 3.05 1.92
C GLU A 334 7.95 2.81 2.29
N SER A 335 8.28 2.73 3.57
CA SER A 335 9.63 2.39 4.04
C SER A 335 10.10 1.04 3.49
N LEU A 336 9.25 0.01 3.57
CA LEU A 336 9.55 -1.33 3.07
C LEU A 336 9.70 -1.40 1.56
N SER A 337 9.05 -0.50 0.80
CA SER A 337 9.06 -0.53 -0.67
C SER A 337 10.46 -0.44 -1.27
N GLY A 338 11.35 0.32 -0.65
CA GLY A 338 12.75 0.50 -1.04
C GLY A 338 13.77 -0.23 -0.15
N ALA A 339 13.35 -0.84 0.95
CA ALA A 339 14.25 -1.49 1.89
C ALA A 339 14.79 -2.84 1.38
N PRO A 340 15.97 -3.30 1.85
CA PRO A 340 16.57 -4.56 1.41
C PRO A 340 15.93 -5.78 2.10
N PHE A 341 14.62 -5.86 2.07
CA PHE A 341 13.83 -6.97 2.63
C PHE A 341 13.02 -7.70 1.55
N ASP A 342 12.80 -9.00 1.78
CA ASP A 342 11.80 -9.77 1.07
C ASP A 342 10.46 -9.57 1.80
N VAL A 343 9.56 -8.77 1.20
CA VAL A 343 8.31 -8.35 1.85
C VAL A 343 7.15 -9.19 1.35
N VAL A 344 6.41 -9.79 2.27
CA VAL A 344 5.19 -10.54 2.01
C VAL A 344 4.03 -9.99 2.84
N PHE A 345 2.81 -10.22 2.38
CA PHE A 345 1.59 -9.84 3.08
C PHE A 345 0.82 -11.10 3.45
N ILE A 346 0.46 -11.23 4.71
CA ILE A 346 -0.30 -12.36 5.25
C ILE A 346 -1.54 -11.87 5.98
N ASN A 347 -2.58 -12.68 6.03
CA ASN A 347 -3.78 -12.39 6.81
C ASN A 347 -3.96 -13.40 7.94
N PHE A 348 -4.87 -13.10 8.85
CA PHE A 348 -5.16 -13.95 10.00
C PHE A 348 -5.73 -15.31 9.61
N GLN A 349 -6.51 -15.37 8.53
CA GLN A 349 -7.04 -16.64 8.03
C GLN A 349 -5.93 -17.55 7.48
N ASP A 350 -4.91 -16.97 6.81
CA ASP A 350 -3.75 -17.74 6.33
C ASP A 350 -3.05 -18.46 7.49
N ILE A 351 -2.92 -17.77 8.65
CA ILE A 351 -2.31 -18.35 9.85
C ILE A 351 -3.19 -19.47 10.44
N LEU A 352 -4.53 -19.31 10.44
CA LEU A 352 -5.44 -20.34 10.93
C LEU A 352 -5.43 -21.58 10.04
N ASP A 353 -5.42 -21.39 8.74
CA ASP A 353 -5.47 -22.47 7.76
C ASP A 353 -4.14 -23.23 7.71
N ASN A 354 -3.03 -22.52 7.86
CA ASN A 354 -1.68 -23.11 7.83
C ASN A 354 -0.72 -22.33 8.72
N PRO A 355 -0.63 -22.61 10.02
CA PRO A 355 0.33 -21.94 10.92
C PRO A 355 1.79 -22.03 10.48
N ALA A 356 2.15 -23.06 9.70
CA ALA A 356 3.51 -23.22 9.15
C ALA A 356 3.89 -22.13 8.12
N ILE A 357 2.97 -21.27 7.72
CA ILE A 357 3.29 -20.08 6.92
C ILE A 357 4.31 -19.18 7.63
N LEU A 358 4.34 -19.22 8.96
CA LEU A 358 5.27 -18.44 9.77
C LEU A 358 6.70 -19.03 9.80
N ASP A 359 6.90 -20.28 9.42
CA ASP A 359 8.22 -20.95 9.47
C ASP A 359 9.25 -20.32 8.49
N ASP A 360 8.76 -19.67 7.44
CA ASP A 360 9.57 -19.01 6.41
C ASP A 360 9.60 -17.46 6.58
N ILE A 361 9.23 -16.97 7.75
CA ILE A 361 9.21 -15.55 8.09
C ILE A 361 10.25 -15.27 9.17
N ASP A 362 11.00 -14.18 9.02
CA ASP A 362 11.94 -13.73 10.04
C ASP A 362 11.27 -12.76 11.02
N VAL A 363 10.41 -11.86 10.53
CA VAL A 363 9.74 -10.85 11.36
C VAL A 363 8.31 -10.57 10.87
N ILE A 364 7.39 -10.40 11.82
CA ILE A 364 6.02 -9.96 11.57
C ILE A 364 5.91 -8.47 11.93
N ILE A 365 5.26 -7.68 11.08
CA ILE A 365 4.87 -6.30 11.38
C ILE A 365 3.35 -6.23 11.46
N ASN A 366 2.81 -5.77 12.60
CA ASN A 366 1.40 -5.45 12.78
C ASN A 366 1.26 -3.96 13.09
N VAL A 367 0.56 -3.21 12.25
CA VAL A 367 0.60 -1.75 12.26
C VAL A 367 -0.75 -1.13 11.94
N GLY A 368 -1.11 -0.08 12.67
CA GLY A 368 -2.31 0.73 12.46
C GLY A 368 -3.09 1.00 13.75
N ASP A 369 -4.31 1.48 13.61
CA ASP A 369 -5.22 1.71 14.73
C ASP A 369 -5.93 0.42 15.13
N ALA A 370 -6.30 0.32 16.40
CA ALA A 370 -7.08 -0.80 16.92
C ALA A 370 -8.42 -0.96 16.20
N ASP A 371 -8.94 -2.17 16.22
CA ASP A 371 -10.23 -2.52 15.63
C ASP A 371 -10.36 -2.20 14.13
N THR A 372 -9.23 -2.17 13.43
CA THR A 372 -9.18 -1.95 11.97
C THR A 372 -8.74 -3.19 11.22
N ALA A 373 -8.97 -3.18 9.91
CA ALA A 373 -8.48 -4.23 9.01
C ALA A 373 -6.94 -4.29 8.93
N HIS A 374 -6.26 -3.25 9.39
CA HIS A 374 -4.80 -3.20 9.43
C HIS A 374 -4.22 -3.95 10.61
N THR A 375 -4.84 -3.82 11.79
CA THR A 375 -4.36 -4.46 13.03
C THR A 375 -5.05 -5.77 13.35
N GLY A 376 -6.28 -5.99 12.87
CA GLY A 376 -6.98 -7.26 13.00
C GLY A 376 -8.23 -7.25 13.90
N GLY A 377 -8.37 -6.30 14.84
CA GLY A 377 -9.55 -6.18 15.70
C GLY A 377 -9.95 -7.51 16.36
N GLU A 378 -11.19 -7.95 16.14
CA GLU A 378 -11.76 -9.17 16.74
C GLU A 378 -11.01 -10.49 16.40
N TRP A 379 -10.11 -10.50 15.41
CA TRP A 379 -9.25 -11.64 15.18
C TRP A 379 -8.39 -11.99 16.39
N TRP A 380 -8.09 -11.01 17.22
CA TRP A 380 -7.34 -11.18 18.46
C TRP A 380 -8.12 -11.84 19.60
N GLU A 381 -9.41 -12.12 19.43
CA GLU A 381 -10.16 -13.00 20.32
C GLU A 381 -9.86 -14.49 20.08
N ASN A 382 -9.26 -14.81 18.93
CA ASN A 382 -9.00 -16.21 18.56
C ASN A 382 -7.72 -16.74 19.23
N PRO A 383 -7.82 -17.70 20.17
CA PRO A 383 -6.66 -18.19 20.90
C PRO A 383 -5.62 -18.88 20.00
N LYS A 384 -6.02 -19.45 18.86
CA LYS A 384 -5.07 -20.10 17.93
C LYS A 384 -4.18 -19.07 17.24
N ILE A 385 -4.70 -17.88 16.91
CA ILE A 385 -3.93 -16.77 16.34
C ILE A 385 -2.90 -16.30 17.37
N ILE A 386 -3.36 -16.02 18.59
CA ILE A 386 -2.49 -15.58 19.68
C ILE A 386 -1.40 -16.63 19.95
N GLU A 387 -1.76 -17.91 20.02
CA GLU A 387 -0.82 -19.01 20.24
C GLU A 387 0.21 -19.11 19.10
N ALA A 388 -0.23 -19.04 17.85
CA ALA A 388 0.66 -19.13 16.69
C ALA A 388 1.69 -17.99 16.68
N ILE A 389 1.24 -16.75 16.87
CA ILE A 389 2.14 -15.58 16.83
C ILE A 389 3.05 -15.54 18.07
N ARG A 390 2.52 -15.84 19.27
CA ARG A 390 3.35 -15.96 20.47
C ARG A 390 4.38 -17.10 20.35
N GLY A 391 3.97 -18.22 19.79
CA GLY A 391 4.85 -19.35 19.53
C GLY A 391 5.97 -19.00 18.56
N PHE A 392 5.65 -18.29 17.50
CA PHE A 392 6.62 -17.76 16.53
C PHE A 392 7.68 -16.91 17.22
N VAL A 393 7.27 -15.90 18.00
CA VAL A 393 8.22 -15.02 18.70
C VAL A 393 8.99 -15.80 19.78
N TYR A 394 8.30 -16.63 20.58
CA TYR A 394 8.95 -17.42 21.64
C TYR A 394 10.08 -18.32 21.11
N ASN A 395 9.93 -18.83 19.89
CA ASN A 395 10.92 -19.69 19.24
C ASN A 395 12.05 -18.94 18.53
N GLY A 396 12.02 -17.61 18.49
CA GLY A 396 13.12 -16.78 17.94
C GLY A 396 12.72 -15.85 16.79
N GLY A 397 11.45 -15.83 16.39
CA GLY A 397 10.97 -14.86 15.41
C GLY A 397 10.91 -13.44 15.97
N GLY A 398 11.02 -12.44 15.09
CA GLY A 398 10.87 -11.03 15.44
C GLY A 398 9.42 -10.54 15.29
N ILE A 399 9.02 -9.57 16.11
CA ILE A 399 7.75 -8.87 15.90
C ILE A 399 7.92 -7.36 16.11
N ILE A 400 7.30 -6.58 15.23
CA ILE A 400 7.28 -5.12 15.33
C ILE A 400 5.82 -4.68 15.36
N GLY A 401 5.42 -3.98 16.41
CA GLY A 401 4.10 -3.39 16.56
C GLY A 401 4.17 -1.88 16.41
N VAL A 402 3.30 -1.30 15.58
CA VAL A 402 3.25 0.15 15.39
C VAL A 402 1.83 0.67 15.55
N GLY A 403 1.66 1.72 16.35
CA GLY A 403 0.35 2.25 16.70
C GLY A 403 -0.31 1.45 17.81
N GLU A 404 -1.38 0.75 17.50
CA GLU A 404 -2.12 -0.14 18.41
C GLU A 404 -2.07 -1.61 17.93
N PRO A 405 -0.87 -2.20 17.88
CA PRO A 405 -0.71 -3.57 17.40
C PRO A 405 -1.43 -4.55 18.34
N SER A 406 -2.10 -5.54 17.78
CA SER A 406 -2.98 -6.46 18.53
C SER A 406 -4.04 -5.76 19.40
N GLY A 407 -4.36 -4.49 19.09
CA GLY A 407 -5.31 -3.67 19.84
C GLY A 407 -6.75 -4.13 19.64
N HIS A 408 -7.33 -4.67 20.70
CA HIS A 408 -8.73 -5.07 20.79
C HIS A 408 -9.11 -5.31 22.26
N GLN A 409 -10.13 -4.61 22.75
CA GLN A 409 -10.52 -4.73 24.15
C GLN A 409 -11.15 -6.11 24.43
N TYR A 410 -10.38 -7.04 24.95
CA TYR A 410 -10.87 -8.39 25.25
C TYR A 410 -10.22 -8.95 26.53
N GLN A 411 -11.02 -9.61 27.37
CA GLN A 411 -10.59 -10.27 28.63
C GLN A 411 -9.76 -9.38 29.58
N GLY A 412 -10.00 -8.05 29.57
CA GLY A 412 -9.33 -7.11 30.47
C GLY A 412 -7.98 -6.56 29.95
N HIS A 413 -7.60 -6.91 28.75
CA HIS A 413 -6.43 -6.38 28.04
C HIS A 413 -6.85 -5.62 26.80
N PHE A 414 -6.08 -4.58 26.45
CA PHE A 414 -6.26 -3.89 25.19
C PHE A 414 -5.29 -4.44 24.14
N PHE A 415 -3.99 -4.54 24.45
CA PHE A 415 -3.08 -5.27 23.59
C PHE A 415 -3.10 -6.76 23.90
N GLN A 416 -3.60 -7.56 22.97
CA GLN A 416 -3.70 -9.01 23.18
C GLN A 416 -2.32 -9.71 23.17
N LEU A 417 -1.29 -9.00 22.70
CA LEU A 417 0.11 -9.40 22.76
C LEU A 417 0.93 -8.51 23.74
N ALA A 418 0.30 -7.90 24.75
CA ALA A 418 0.96 -7.00 25.70
C ALA A 418 2.25 -7.60 26.29
N ASN A 419 2.22 -8.86 26.69
CA ASN A 419 3.39 -9.54 27.26
C ASN A 419 4.48 -9.89 26.24
N VAL A 420 4.17 -9.87 24.94
CA VAL A 420 5.16 -10.01 23.86
C VAL A 420 5.82 -8.67 23.59
N PHE A 421 5.04 -7.61 23.42
CA PHE A 421 5.56 -6.26 23.18
C PHE A 421 6.17 -5.61 24.43
N GLY A 422 5.79 -6.07 25.62
CA GLY A 422 6.22 -5.45 26.88
C GLY A 422 5.51 -4.13 27.17
N VAL A 423 4.42 -3.83 26.52
CA VAL A 423 3.63 -2.61 26.71
C VAL A 423 2.14 -2.91 26.74
N GLU A 424 1.36 -2.01 27.38
CA GLU A 424 -0.09 -2.08 27.42
C GLU A 424 -0.66 -0.66 27.35
N GLU A 425 -1.92 -0.52 26.98
CA GLU A 425 -2.63 0.75 26.94
C GLU A 425 -3.60 0.89 28.11
N GLU A 426 -3.61 2.08 28.72
CA GLU A 426 -4.63 2.46 29.71
C GLU A 426 -5.87 3.01 29.01
N THR A 427 -6.92 2.23 28.95
CA THR A 427 -8.16 2.56 28.23
C THR A 427 -9.18 3.35 29.07
N GLY A 428 -8.89 3.64 30.34
CA GLY A 428 -9.80 4.35 31.24
C GLY A 428 -9.90 5.84 30.97
N PHE A 429 -8.91 6.61 31.46
CA PHE A 429 -8.90 8.06 31.30
C PHE A 429 -7.52 8.58 30.87
N THR A 430 -6.58 8.60 31.81
CA THR A 430 -5.21 9.03 31.62
C THR A 430 -4.30 8.10 32.39
N LEU A 431 -3.05 8.04 31.97
CA LEU A 431 -2.05 7.22 32.60
C LEU A 431 -1.89 7.60 34.09
N GLY A 432 -2.04 6.65 35.02
CA GLY A 432 -1.83 6.84 36.44
C GLY A 432 -0.35 6.98 36.79
N TYR A 433 -0.03 7.62 37.92
CA TYR A 433 1.34 7.85 38.37
C TYR A 433 2.14 6.55 38.56
N ASP A 434 1.50 5.47 38.93
CA ASP A 434 2.10 4.14 39.11
C ASP A 434 2.50 3.46 37.81
N LYS A 435 2.03 4.02 36.68
CA LYS A 435 2.35 3.55 35.33
C LYS A 435 3.33 4.50 34.60
N TYR A 436 3.81 5.56 35.27
CA TYR A 436 4.77 6.47 34.65
C TYR A 436 6.12 5.80 34.49
N ASN A 437 6.74 6.07 33.35
CA ASN A 437 8.06 5.59 33.01
C ASN A 437 9.09 6.70 33.23
N TRP A 438 10.28 6.38 33.69
CA TRP A 438 11.26 7.37 34.11
C TRP A 438 12.59 7.26 33.41
N ASP A 439 12.97 6.04 33.02
CA ASP A 439 14.28 5.75 32.47
C ASP A 439 14.17 5.41 30.99
N GLU A 440 14.95 6.12 30.16
CA GLU A 440 15.17 5.81 28.75
C GLU A 440 16.56 5.18 28.61
N HIS A 441 16.69 4.29 27.66
CA HIS A 441 17.93 3.57 27.41
C HIS A 441 18.42 3.79 25.99
N GLU A 442 19.72 4.07 25.84
CA GLU A 442 20.40 4.04 24.55
C GLU A 442 20.27 2.65 23.94
N HIS A 443 20.01 2.60 22.64
CA HIS A 443 19.75 1.33 21.98
C HIS A 443 20.17 1.35 20.52
N PHE A 444 20.63 0.20 20.02
CA PHE A 444 21.00 -0.05 18.62
C PHE A 444 20.01 0.53 17.60
N ILE A 445 18.73 0.44 17.86
CA ILE A 445 17.68 0.90 16.92
C ILE A 445 17.79 2.40 16.65
N LEU A 446 18.24 3.20 17.63
CA LEU A 446 18.25 4.66 17.57
C LEU A 446 19.64 5.26 17.25
N GLU A 447 20.69 4.46 17.13
CA GLU A 447 22.08 4.97 16.99
C GLU A 447 22.30 5.91 15.79
N ASP A 448 21.52 5.76 14.70
CA ASP A 448 21.64 6.57 13.47
C ASP A 448 20.59 7.70 13.41
N SER A 449 19.75 7.84 14.43
CA SER A 449 18.62 8.76 14.40
C SER A 449 18.83 9.88 15.43
N GLU A 450 18.62 11.14 15.02
CA GLU A 450 18.68 12.29 15.92
C GLU A 450 17.33 12.47 16.64
N GLU A 451 16.23 12.35 15.90
CA GLU A 451 14.87 12.49 16.42
C GLU A 451 13.90 11.62 15.62
N VAL A 452 13.23 10.68 16.29
CA VAL A 452 12.21 9.85 15.66
C VAL A 452 10.89 10.62 15.59
N ASP A 453 10.31 10.73 14.40
CA ASP A 453 8.98 11.27 14.21
C ASP A 453 7.93 10.17 14.45
N PHE A 454 7.15 10.32 15.50
CA PHE A 454 6.05 9.42 15.82
C PHE A 454 4.69 9.89 15.23
N GLY A 455 4.67 11.03 14.54
CA GLY A 455 3.44 11.67 14.10
C GLY A 455 2.58 12.10 15.30
N GLU A 456 1.29 11.78 15.27
CA GLU A 456 0.43 12.04 16.43
C GLU A 456 0.77 11.10 17.60
N GLY A 457 1.31 9.91 17.32
CA GLY A 457 1.63 8.88 18.31
C GLY A 457 0.41 8.36 19.06
N LYS A 458 0.52 7.20 19.68
CA LYS A 458 -0.54 6.71 20.58
C LYS A 458 -0.30 7.19 22.00
N LYS A 459 -1.40 7.42 22.73
CA LYS A 459 -1.38 7.94 24.09
C LYS A 459 -1.71 6.85 25.11
N ASN A 460 -1.40 7.15 26.37
CA ASN A 460 -1.71 6.27 27.50
C ASN A 460 -0.97 4.91 27.45
N ILE A 461 0.11 4.83 26.71
CA ILE A 461 0.93 3.61 26.63
C ILE A 461 1.91 3.56 27.78
N TYR A 462 1.94 2.42 28.48
CA TYR A 462 2.86 2.17 29.58
C TYR A 462 3.64 0.87 29.41
N ALA A 463 4.84 0.84 29.96
CA ALA A 463 5.69 -0.34 29.91
C ALA A 463 5.34 -1.35 31.01
N LEU A 464 5.38 -2.62 30.64
CA LEU A 464 5.39 -3.73 31.59
C LEU A 464 6.81 -3.95 32.14
N PRO A 465 6.98 -4.61 33.28
CA PRO A 465 8.28 -4.75 33.93
C PRO A 465 9.38 -5.43 33.10
N SER A 466 9.03 -6.14 32.04
CA SER A 466 9.97 -6.83 31.16
C SER A 466 10.52 -5.94 30.03
N ALA A 467 9.89 -4.81 29.76
CA ALA A 467 10.25 -3.96 28.64
C ALA A 467 11.41 -3.00 28.96
N THR A 468 12.19 -2.69 27.95
CA THR A 468 13.19 -1.61 27.97
C THR A 468 12.64 -0.44 27.16
N ILE A 469 12.50 0.72 27.78
CA ILE A 469 11.98 1.94 27.15
C ILE A 469 13.12 2.64 26.41
N LEU A 470 12.89 2.96 25.14
CA LEU A 470 13.86 3.66 24.31
C LEU A 470 13.50 5.15 24.17
N VAL A 471 12.22 5.46 24.01
CA VAL A 471 11.73 6.84 23.91
C VAL A 471 10.41 6.98 24.67
N GLN A 472 10.27 8.05 25.41
CA GLN A 472 9.02 8.45 26.07
C GLN A 472 8.70 9.92 25.81
N LYS A 473 7.42 10.27 25.82
CA LYS A 473 6.94 11.63 25.74
C LYS A 473 5.87 11.83 26.82
N GLU A 474 6.01 12.88 27.63
CA GLU A 474 5.04 13.16 28.71
C GLU A 474 4.80 11.96 29.65
N LYS A 475 5.83 11.13 29.87
CA LYS A 475 5.80 9.89 30.66
C LYS A 475 5.06 8.71 30.03
N GLU A 476 4.71 8.81 28.77
CA GLU A 476 4.11 7.75 28.00
C GLU A 476 5.13 7.12 27.05
N VAL A 477 5.07 5.82 26.87
CA VAL A 477 5.99 5.10 26.02
C VAL A 477 5.71 5.45 24.56
N GLN A 478 6.73 5.93 23.84
CA GLN A 478 6.69 6.12 22.41
C GLN A 478 7.40 4.97 21.68
N MET A 479 8.45 4.42 22.29
CA MET A 479 9.17 3.29 21.75
C MET A 479 9.74 2.42 22.88
N ALA A 480 9.54 1.12 22.75
CA ALA A 480 10.07 0.14 23.69
C ALA A 480 10.47 -1.15 22.98
N VAL A 481 11.34 -1.91 23.62
CA VAL A 481 11.74 -3.25 23.18
C VAL A 481 11.52 -4.27 24.28
N ASN A 482 11.29 -5.51 23.91
CA ASN A 482 11.10 -6.60 24.86
C ASN A 482 11.67 -7.91 24.31
N GLU A 483 12.20 -8.74 25.19
CA GLU A 483 12.58 -10.12 24.87
C GLU A 483 11.49 -11.07 25.31
N PHE A 484 11.05 -11.96 24.40
CA PHE A 484 10.03 -12.94 24.67
C PHE A 484 10.48 -14.33 24.21
N GLY A 485 10.84 -15.19 25.16
CA GLY A 485 11.46 -16.47 24.86
C GLY A 485 12.83 -16.29 24.21
N LYS A 486 12.98 -16.71 22.97
CA LYS A 486 14.19 -16.52 22.17
C LYS A 486 14.08 -15.38 21.17
N GLY A 487 12.89 -14.82 21.00
CA GLY A 487 12.61 -13.75 20.05
C GLY A 487 12.57 -12.38 20.71
N ARG A 488 12.44 -11.38 19.88
CA ARG A 488 12.47 -9.97 20.26
C ARG A 488 11.28 -9.22 19.67
N ALA A 489 10.73 -8.29 20.44
CA ALA A 489 9.61 -7.47 20.05
C ALA A 489 9.98 -5.98 20.15
N VAL A 490 9.52 -5.20 19.17
CA VAL A 490 9.64 -3.74 19.15
C VAL A 490 8.24 -3.13 19.14
N TYR A 491 8.01 -2.16 20.01
CA TYR A 491 6.83 -1.32 20.01
C TYR A 491 7.18 0.10 19.58
N ILE A 492 6.37 0.71 18.70
CA ILE A 492 6.50 2.09 18.23
C ILE A 492 5.10 2.72 18.20
N SER A 493 4.90 3.88 18.83
CA SER A 493 3.58 4.51 18.99
C SER A 493 3.00 5.07 17.68
N GLY A 494 3.83 5.31 16.69
CA GLY A 494 3.48 5.76 15.35
C GLY A 494 4.74 5.93 14.50
N LEU A 495 4.65 5.74 13.19
CA LEU A 495 5.81 5.83 12.30
C LEU A 495 5.40 6.31 10.90
N PRO A 496 5.23 7.63 10.69
CA PRO A 496 5.05 8.18 9.36
C PRO A 496 6.30 7.95 8.50
N TYR A 497 6.14 8.04 7.18
CA TYR A 497 7.27 7.87 6.29
C TYR A 497 8.24 9.05 6.33
N SER A 498 9.50 8.74 6.56
CA SER A 498 10.66 9.59 6.28
C SER A 498 11.88 8.69 6.04
N PHE A 499 12.97 9.23 5.54
CA PHE A 499 14.21 8.45 5.38
C PHE A 499 14.78 8.04 6.76
N GLU A 500 14.69 8.93 7.74
CA GLU A 500 15.12 8.65 9.10
C GLU A 500 14.25 7.56 9.75
N ASN A 501 12.93 7.69 9.69
CA ASN A 501 12.02 6.66 10.19
C ASN A 501 12.18 5.33 9.46
N SER A 502 12.50 5.35 8.17
CA SER A 502 12.84 4.12 7.42
C SER A 502 14.11 3.46 7.95
N ARG A 503 15.10 4.25 8.39
CA ARG A 503 16.31 3.74 9.06
C ARG A 503 15.98 3.14 10.42
N VAL A 504 15.12 3.78 11.20
CA VAL A 504 14.64 3.23 12.48
C VAL A 504 13.97 1.89 12.27
N LEU A 505 13.07 1.79 11.29
CA LEU A 505 12.41 0.52 10.93
C LEU A 505 13.43 -0.54 10.48
N TYR A 506 14.39 -0.17 9.65
CA TYR A 506 15.45 -1.07 9.20
C TYR A 506 16.22 -1.68 10.37
N ARG A 507 16.67 -0.84 11.30
CA ARG A 507 17.37 -1.29 12.51
C ARG A 507 16.47 -2.09 13.46
N ALA A 508 15.17 -1.73 13.57
CA ALA A 508 14.20 -2.50 14.34
C ALA A 508 14.04 -3.93 13.79
N VAL A 509 14.00 -4.09 12.47
CA VAL A 509 13.99 -5.42 11.83
C VAL A 509 15.27 -6.19 12.14
N LEU A 510 16.44 -5.57 11.99
CA LEU A 510 17.71 -6.25 12.28
C LEU A 510 17.80 -6.70 13.75
N TRP A 511 17.44 -5.81 14.67
CA TRP A 511 17.49 -6.14 16.09
C TRP A 511 16.49 -7.26 16.44
N SER A 512 15.26 -7.17 15.96
CA SER A 512 14.24 -8.17 16.27
C SER A 512 14.56 -9.55 15.70
N THR A 513 15.45 -9.63 14.71
CA THR A 513 15.89 -10.88 14.06
C THR A 513 17.32 -11.30 14.43
N HIS A 514 17.94 -10.70 15.47
CA HIS A 514 19.31 -10.97 15.91
C HIS A 514 20.34 -10.86 14.76
N SER A 515 20.23 -9.81 13.96
CA SER A 515 21.03 -9.63 12.73
C SER A 515 21.68 -8.26 12.66
N GLU A 516 22.08 -7.71 13.80
CA GLU A 516 22.70 -6.39 13.93
C GLU A 516 24.00 -6.27 13.14
N ASP A 517 24.71 -7.39 12.93
CA ASP A 517 25.95 -7.47 12.16
C ASP A 517 25.74 -7.26 10.64
N GLU A 518 24.52 -7.34 10.15
CA GLU A 518 24.19 -7.04 8.74
C GLU A 518 24.40 -5.56 8.37
N LEU A 519 24.49 -4.65 9.33
CA LEU A 519 24.91 -3.27 9.09
C LEU A 519 26.33 -3.16 8.52
N ASN A 520 27.13 -4.21 8.57
CA ASN A 520 28.45 -4.24 7.98
C ASN A 520 28.45 -4.70 6.52
N ARG A 521 27.27 -4.84 5.88
CA ARG A 521 27.14 -5.36 4.51
C ARG A 521 26.09 -4.58 3.73
N TRP A 522 26.47 -4.11 2.54
CA TRP A 522 25.58 -3.38 1.64
C TRP A 522 24.82 -2.27 2.35
N PHE A 523 25.54 -1.49 3.14
CA PHE A 523 24.98 -0.51 4.03
C PHE A 523 25.66 0.85 3.85
N SER A 524 24.90 1.92 4.12
CA SER A 524 25.36 3.30 4.17
C SER A 524 25.16 3.86 5.58
N THR A 525 26.13 4.56 6.13
CA THR A 525 25.98 5.22 7.44
C THR A 525 25.04 6.42 7.41
N ASN A 526 24.74 6.95 6.23
CA ASN A 526 23.82 8.06 6.04
C ASN A 526 22.43 7.54 5.61
N TYR A 527 21.38 7.83 6.37
CA TYR A 527 20.03 7.36 6.07
C TYR A 527 19.41 7.95 4.79
N ASN A 528 19.98 9.03 4.25
CA ASN A 528 19.59 9.59 2.95
C ASN A 528 20.20 8.86 1.75
N VAL A 529 21.07 7.89 2.01
CA VAL A 529 21.79 7.14 0.99
C VAL A 529 21.50 5.65 1.12
N ASP A 530 20.98 5.06 0.05
CA ASP A 530 20.69 3.62 -0.02
C ASP A 530 21.80 2.87 -0.79
N VAL A 531 22.01 1.61 -0.40
CA VAL A 531 22.86 0.65 -1.12
C VAL A 531 22.01 -0.52 -1.60
N HIS A 532 22.02 -0.77 -2.91
CA HIS A 532 21.30 -1.90 -3.50
C HIS A 532 22.28 -2.82 -4.23
N ALA A 533 22.36 -4.06 -3.79
CA ALA A 533 23.27 -5.05 -4.34
C ALA A 533 22.53 -6.11 -5.17
N TYR A 534 23.15 -6.53 -6.26
CA TYR A 534 22.66 -7.55 -7.20
C TYR A 534 23.77 -8.59 -7.44
N PRO A 535 24.00 -9.50 -6.49
CA PRO A 535 25.12 -10.43 -6.56
C PRO A 535 25.12 -11.30 -7.84
N LYS A 536 23.93 -11.67 -8.33
CA LYS A 536 23.81 -12.46 -9.58
C LYS A 536 24.31 -11.71 -10.82
N ASN A 537 24.27 -10.38 -10.81
CA ASN A 537 24.75 -9.53 -11.89
C ASN A 537 26.13 -8.94 -11.60
N ASN A 538 26.76 -9.34 -10.51
CA ASN A 538 28.05 -8.82 -10.07
C ASN A 538 28.07 -7.29 -9.93
N LYS A 539 26.98 -6.68 -9.48
CA LYS A 539 26.82 -5.22 -9.39
C LYS A 539 26.15 -4.78 -8.08
N TYR A 540 26.48 -3.55 -7.69
CA TYR A 540 25.71 -2.82 -6.70
C TYR A 540 25.66 -1.33 -7.08
N CYS A 541 24.71 -0.60 -6.54
CA CYS A 541 24.64 0.85 -6.68
C CYS A 541 24.49 1.52 -5.31
N VAL A 542 24.95 2.77 -5.27
CA VAL A 542 24.78 3.69 -4.16
C VAL A 542 23.96 4.87 -4.67
N VAL A 543 22.95 5.25 -3.91
CA VAL A 543 21.92 6.20 -4.34
C VAL A 543 21.75 7.29 -3.29
N ASN A 544 21.95 8.54 -3.67
CA ASN A 544 21.51 9.70 -2.90
C ASN A 544 20.04 9.98 -3.21
N ASN A 545 19.18 9.89 -2.20
CA ASN A 545 17.73 10.08 -2.33
C ASN A 545 17.27 11.52 -2.02
N THR A 546 18.20 12.48 -1.97
CA THR A 546 17.91 13.88 -1.64
C THR A 546 18.40 14.84 -2.70
N ASP A 547 17.86 16.05 -2.69
CA ASP A 547 18.30 17.18 -3.53
C ASP A 547 19.55 17.90 -3.01
N GLU A 548 20.19 17.36 -1.96
CA GLU A 548 21.39 17.90 -1.33
C GLU A 548 22.57 16.94 -1.51
N PRO A 549 23.82 17.46 -1.61
CA PRO A 549 25.01 16.61 -1.58
C PRO A 549 25.09 15.80 -0.26
N GLN A 550 25.49 14.55 -0.35
CA GLN A 550 25.60 13.66 0.79
C GLN A 550 27.01 13.09 0.92
N GLN A 551 27.44 12.91 2.15
CA GLN A 551 28.68 12.19 2.49
C GLN A 551 28.32 10.99 3.36
N THR A 552 29.00 9.87 3.12
CA THR A 552 28.69 8.61 3.81
C THR A 552 29.84 7.63 3.73
N THR A 553 29.89 6.72 4.70
CA THR A 553 30.71 5.50 4.62
C THR A 553 29.85 4.38 4.05
N ILE A 554 30.33 3.72 3.02
CA ILE A 554 29.66 2.57 2.37
C ILE A 554 30.35 1.28 2.79
N TYR A 555 29.56 0.33 3.30
CA TYR A 555 30.02 -1.04 3.56
C TYR A 555 29.63 -1.93 2.38
N ARG A 556 30.61 -2.70 1.86
CA ARG A 556 30.40 -3.69 0.80
C ARG A 556 29.97 -5.05 1.37
N GLY A 557 29.61 -5.97 0.49
CA GLY A 557 29.19 -7.32 0.88
C GLY A 557 30.25 -8.16 1.61
N ASP A 558 31.52 -7.87 1.43
CA ASP A 558 32.65 -8.51 2.12
C ASP A 558 33.01 -7.82 3.46
N GLY A 559 32.27 -6.78 3.85
CA GLY A 559 32.52 -6.00 5.06
C GLY A 559 33.59 -4.90 4.91
N SER A 560 34.22 -4.78 3.76
CA SER A 560 35.12 -3.64 3.49
C SER A 560 34.32 -2.34 3.34
N SER A 561 34.91 -1.21 3.70
CA SER A 561 34.25 0.10 3.63
C SER A 561 35.09 1.15 2.90
N PHE A 562 34.42 2.20 2.44
CA PHE A 562 35.04 3.38 1.82
C PHE A 562 34.16 4.61 1.99
N GLU A 563 34.79 5.78 2.05
CA GLU A 563 34.12 7.07 2.07
C GLU A 563 33.64 7.44 0.68
N LEU A 564 32.42 8.01 0.59
CA LEU A 564 31.82 8.43 -0.66
C LEU A 564 31.10 9.78 -0.49
N ALA A 565 31.33 10.68 -1.43
CA ALA A 565 30.55 11.90 -1.61
C ALA A 565 29.65 11.71 -2.85
N LEU A 566 28.41 12.10 -2.74
CA LEU A 566 27.39 11.99 -3.79
C LEU A 566 26.77 13.37 -4.05
N GLU A 567 26.64 13.71 -5.32
CA GLU A 567 25.88 14.87 -5.75
C GLU A 567 24.36 14.65 -5.50
N PRO A 568 23.55 15.70 -5.53
CA PRO A 568 22.09 15.60 -5.41
C PRO A 568 21.50 14.55 -6.38
N ASN A 569 20.68 13.67 -5.87
CA ASN A 569 19.99 12.61 -6.62
C ASN A 569 20.90 11.63 -7.39
N GLN A 570 22.19 11.63 -7.14
CA GLN A 570 23.16 10.82 -7.87
C GLN A 570 23.00 9.32 -7.60
N ILE A 571 23.16 8.51 -8.65
CA ILE A 571 23.31 7.06 -8.57
C ILE A 571 24.68 6.68 -9.16
N ILE A 572 25.44 5.91 -8.39
CA ILE A 572 26.74 5.38 -8.85
C ILE A 572 26.68 3.85 -8.85
N TRP A 573 27.08 3.25 -9.95
CA TRP A 573 27.14 1.81 -10.12
C TRP A 573 28.58 1.30 -9.95
N TYR A 574 28.70 0.19 -9.24
CA TYR A 574 29.97 -0.50 -8.99
C TYR A 574 29.84 -1.96 -9.36
N GLU A 575 30.99 -2.58 -9.68
CA GLU A 575 31.11 -4.04 -9.75
C GLU A 575 31.41 -4.61 -8.36
N ILE A 576 30.87 -5.79 -8.06
CA ILE A 576 31.21 -6.56 -6.87
C ILE A 576 32.57 -7.21 -7.18
N ALA A 577 33.58 -6.91 -6.39
CA ALA A 577 34.96 -7.40 -6.60
C ALA A 577 35.08 -8.90 -6.31
#